data_8f94940fc002e57116bc8d190874e5ba
#
_entry.id   8f94940fc002e57116bc8d190874e5ba
#
_cell.length_a   1.000
_cell.length_b   1.000
_cell.length_c   1.000
_cell.angle_alpha   90.00
_cell.angle_beta   90.00
_cell.angle_gamma   90.00
#
_symmetry.space_group_name_H-M   'P 1'
#
loop_
_entity.id
_entity.type
_entity.pdbx_description
1 polymer ?
#
loop_
_entity_poly.entity_id
_entity_poly.type
_entity_poly.pdbx_seq_one_letter_code
_entity_poly.pdbx_strand_id
1 'polypeptide(L)'
;MFAVLAGQFCVGSAVDAHDHEVPRRVFLLVPAASRYIVVDFGALPQGTSQVIRALNNGGEVVGRASTSGSSHRAFVLSSTRLERIEGLPGADYSAAHGINDLSEVVGSSNGPTSVEAFRWTRNGGHQRLAPLPGDNSSQAFGINRHGQVVGYSSGPGGAQGVLWARNGAGQGLGTLPGSTHSRALAINEPGNVVGTSGTSPATRAFLWTPSTGMKGLGMLAGDRESEAVHINDAGDVVGWSSGPDGSRAVLWSARGTIEDLGTLPGGKYDRARAINARGEVVGFSATAHAMRAFLWTRTGGMQDLNSLIPAASGFVLTEAVAINDQGRIVAIGHDDDQ
;
A
#
# COMPACT_ATOMS: atom_id res chain seq x y z
N MET A 1 -8.46 -4.92 37.51
CA MET A 1 -9.26 -5.49 36.45
C MET A 1 -9.66 -4.33 35.55
N PHE A 2 -8.75 -3.88 34.68
CA PHE A 2 -8.99 -2.87 33.65
C PHE A 2 -8.42 -3.42 32.34
N ALA A 3 -9.33 -3.78 31.46
CA ALA A 3 -9.01 -4.17 30.10
C ALA A 3 -8.60 -2.91 29.32
N VAL A 4 -7.35 -2.80 28.95
CA VAL A 4 -6.88 -1.81 27.98
C VAL A 4 -7.24 -2.34 26.59
N LEU A 5 -8.31 -1.79 26.03
CA LEU A 5 -8.66 -1.91 24.63
C LEU A 5 -7.56 -1.19 23.82
N ALA A 6 -6.62 -1.96 23.29
CA ALA A 6 -5.74 -1.50 22.23
C ALA A 6 -6.63 -1.20 21.01
N GLY A 7 -6.84 0.10 20.74
CA GLY A 7 -7.56 0.55 19.57
C GLY A 7 -6.84 0.09 18.30
N GLN A 8 -7.32 -1.00 17.72
CA GLN A 8 -7.06 -1.35 16.34
C GLN A 8 -7.71 -0.26 15.47
N PHE A 9 -6.94 0.74 15.09
CA PHE A 9 -7.28 1.53 13.92
C PHE A 9 -6.99 0.67 12.69
N CYS A 10 -7.93 -0.23 12.40
CA CYS A 10 -8.10 -0.71 11.04
C CYS A 10 -8.26 0.54 10.17
N VAL A 11 -7.43 0.68 9.14
CA VAL A 11 -7.84 1.38 7.94
C VAL A 11 -8.97 0.52 7.37
N GLY A 12 -10.15 0.68 7.95
CA GLY A 12 -11.36 0.05 7.49
C GLY A 12 -11.68 0.63 6.13
N SER A 13 -11.46 -0.15 5.08
CA SER A 13 -12.27 0.02 3.89
C SER A 13 -13.72 -0.17 4.35
N ALA A 14 -14.54 0.85 4.17
CA ALA A 14 -15.98 0.81 4.48
C ALA A 14 -16.77 -0.19 3.58
N VAL A 15 -16.10 -1.19 3.04
CA VAL A 15 -16.64 -2.24 2.15
C VAL A 15 -16.49 -3.64 2.75
N ASP A 16 -15.92 -3.80 3.96
CA ASP A 16 -15.69 -5.13 4.56
C ASP A 16 -16.94 -5.80 5.18
N ALA A 17 -18.17 -5.30 4.96
CA ALA A 17 -19.34 -5.77 5.68
C ALA A 17 -20.22 -6.81 4.94
N HIS A 18 -19.95 -7.19 3.70
CA HIS A 18 -20.79 -8.14 2.95
C HIS A 18 -20.03 -9.01 1.93
N ASP A 19 -18.84 -9.53 2.26
CA ASP A 19 -18.23 -10.57 1.43
C ASP A 19 -18.43 -11.94 2.07
N HIS A 20 -19.40 -12.70 1.55
CA HIS A 20 -19.37 -14.16 1.58
C HIS A 20 -18.03 -14.58 0.94
N GLU A 21 -17.29 -15.46 1.61
CA GLU A 21 -15.92 -15.89 1.30
C GLU A 21 -15.74 -16.40 -0.15
N VAL A 22 -15.71 -15.49 -1.11
CA VAL A 22 -15.20 -15.81 -2.45
C VAL A 22 -13.67 -15.89 -2.34
N PRO A 23 -13.06 -17.01 -2.71
CA PRO A 23 -11.61 -17.14 -2.64
C PRO A 23 -10.95 -16.09 -3.51
N ARG A 24 -10.23 -15.15 -2.88
CA ARG A 24 -9.48 -14.11 -3.60
C ARG A 24 -8.25 -14.75 -4.25
N ARG A 25 -8.06 -14.49 -5.55
CA ARG A 25 -6.89 -14.92 -6.32
C ARG A 25 -5.98 -13.74 -6.61
N VAL A 26 -4.70 -14.03 -6.80
CA VAL A 26 -3.67 -13.04 -7.11
C VAL A 26 -3.21 -13.23 -8.54
N PHE A 27 -3.18 -12.14 -9.29
CA PHE A 27 -2.81 -12.12 -10.70
C PHE A 27 -1.66 -11.17 -10.95
N LEU A 28 -0.70 -11.59 -11.77
CA LEU A 28 0.30 -10.72 -12.36
C LEU A 28 -0.10 -10.46 -13.82
N LEU A 29 -0.34 -9.22 -14.14
CA LEU A 29 -0.64 -8.77 -15.49
C LEU A 29 0.66 -8.32 -16.14
N VAL A 30 1.04 -8.96 -17.24
CA VAL A 30 2.25 -8.66 -18.00
C VAL A 30 1.85 -7.95 -19.29
N PRO A 31 2.36 -6.74 -19.58
CA PRO A 31 2.04 -6.01 -20.80
C PRO A 31 2.34 -6.83 -22.05
N ALA A 32 1.42 -6.84 -23.02
CA ALA A 32 1.57 -7.35 -24.36
C ALA A 32 1.06 -6.29 -25.36
N ALA A 33 1.24 -6.48 -26.67
CA ALA A 33 1.07 -5.45 -27.71
C ALA A 33 -0.17 -4.53 -27.55
N SER A 34 -1.34 -5.07 -27.21
CA SER A 34 -2.58 -4.28 -26.99
C SER A 34 -3.36 -4.70 -25.74
N ARG A 35 -2.88 -5.68 -25.01
CA ARG A 35 -3.56 -6.29 -23.86
C ARG A 35 -2.54 -6.76 -22.82
N TYR A 36 -3.04 -7.21 -21.68
CA TYR A 36 -2.24 -7.88 -20.67
C TYR A 36 -2.34 -9.42 -20.82
N ILE A 37 -1.21 -10.09 -20.59
CA ILE A 37 -1.19 -11.53 -20.32
C ILE A 37 -1.39 -11.70 -18.82
N VAL A 38 -2.32 -12.58 -18.43
CA VAL A 38 -2.62 -12.87 -17.03
C VAL A 38 -1.80 -14.07 -16.60
N VAL A 39 -0.99 -13.90 -15.59
CA VAL A 39 -0.32 -14.99 -14.87
C VAL A 39 -1.01 -15.13 -13.53
N ASP A 40 -1.73 -16.25 -13.37
CA ASP A 40 -2.44 -16.54 -12.15
C ASP A 40 -1.49 -17.23 -11.15
N PHE A 41 -1.28 -16.61 -10.01
CA PHE A 41 -0.51 -17.21 -8.93
C PHE A 41 -1.34 -18.19 -8.07
N GLY A 42 -2.64 -18.32 -8.37
CA GLY A 42 -3.56 -19.15 -7.62
C GLY A 42 -3.80 -18.68 -6.20
N ALA A 43 -4.43 -19.54 -5.41
CA ALA A 43 -4.41 -19.41 -3.97
C ALA A 43 -3.04 -19.88 -3.45
N LEU A 44 -2.35 -19.08 -2.67
CA LEU A 44 -1.08 -19.51 -2.06
C LEU A 44 -1.31 -20.74 -1.19
N PRO A 45 -0.39 -21.72 -1.19
CA PRO A 45 -0.57 -22.96 -0.42
C PRO A 45 -0.88 -22.70 1.05
N GLN A 46 -1.93 -23.33 1.57
CA GLN A 46 -2.31 -23.36 2.99
C GLN A 46 -2.95 -22.11 3.60
N GLY A 47 -3.47 -21.14 2.82
CA GLY A 47 -4.09 -19.97 3.43
C GLY A 47 -5.43 -19.59 2.80
N THR A 48 -6.44 -19.35 3.62
CA THR A 48 -7.75 -18.83 3.21
C THR A 48 -7.76 -17.31 3.06
N SER A 49 -6.76 -16.60 3.59
CA SER A 49 -6.65 -15.15 3.50
C SER A 49 -5.25 -14.73 3.07
N GLN A 50 -5.21 -13.99 1.97
CA GLN A 50 -3.98 -13.45 1.38
C GLN A 50 -4.12 -11.93 1.22
N VAL A 51 -3.06 -11.20 1.53
CA VAL A 51 -3.00 -9.76 1.31
C VAL A 51 -1.71 -9.44 0.57
N ILE A 52 -1.84 -8.97 -0.65
CA ILE A 52 -0.73 -8.47 -1.46
C ILE A 52 -0.53 -6.98 -1.17
N ARG A 53 0.72 -6.52 -1.19
CA ARG A 53 1.06 -5.14 -0.83
C ARG A 53 1.93 -4.41 -1.84
N ALA A 54 2.95 -5.05 -2.40
CA ALA A 54 3.90 -4.37 -3.27
C ALA A 54 4.49 -5.29 -4.34
N LEU A 55 5.03 -4.66 -5.38
CA LEU A 55 5.68 -5.27 -6.53
C LEU A 55 6.94 -4.45 -6.85
N ASN A 56 8.10 -5.11 -7.05
CA ASN A 56 9.31 -4.45 -7.53
C ASN A 56 9.48 -4.56 -9.05
N ASN A 57 10.50 -3.91 -9.61
CA ASN A 57 10.81 -3.97 -11.03
C ASN A 57 11.29 -5.37 -11.48
N GLY A 58 11.82 -6.19 -10.60
CA GLY A 58 12.13 -7.59 -10.85
C GLY A 58 10.90 -8.50 -11.02
N GLY A 59 9.70 -8.03 -10.69
CA GLY A 59 8.47 -8.82 -10.71
C GLY A 59 8.26 -9.65 -9.45
N GLU A 60 8.98 -9.34 -8.38
CA GLU A 60 8.75 -9.95 -7.07
C GLU A 60 7.62 -9.24 -6.34
N VAL A 61 6.71 -10.03 -5.81
CA VAL A 61 5.49 -9.61 -5.11
C VAL A 61 5.63 -9.93 -3.63
N VAL A 62 5.25 -9.01 -2.76
CA VAL A 62 5.26 -9.23 -1.31
C VAL A 62 3.90 -9.02 -0.67
N GLY A 63 3.72 -9.68 0.46
CA GLY A 63 2.48 -9.59 1.23
C GLY A 63 2.50 -10.49 2.45
N ARG A 64 1.33 -10.91 2.87
CA ARG A 64 1.14 -11.89 3.93
C ARG A 64 0.12 -12.95 3.52
N ALA A 65 0.28 -14.16 4.00
CA ALA A 65 -0.68 -15.23 3.85
C ALA A 65 -0.95 -15.90 5.20
N SER A 66 -2.19 -16.37 5.42
CA SER A 66 -2.51 -17.17 6.58
C SER A 66 -1.80 -18.52 6.51
N THR A 67 -1.41 -19.03 7.67
CA THR A 67 -0.88 -20.39 7.83
C THR A 67 -1.95 -21.27 8.47
N SER A 68 -1.65 -22.55 8.69
CA SER A 68 -2.50 -23.44 9.47
C SER A 68 -2.70 -22.84 10.87
N GLY A 69 -3.92 -22.38 11.18
CA GLY A 69 -4.26 -21.59 12.36
C GLY A 69 -4.57 -20.12 12.03
N SER A 70 -4.63 -19.25 13.03
CA SER A 70 -4.93 -17.82 12.88
C SER A 70 -3.71 -16.95 12.58
N SER A 71 -2.53 -17.54 12.45
CA SER A 71 -1.28 -16.82 12.21
C SER A 71 -1.10 -16.45 10.75
N HIS A 72 -0.39 -15.34 10.49
CA HIS A 72 0.00 -14.90 9.15
C HIS A 72 1.51 -14.84 9.04
N ARG A 73 2.03 -15.15 7.85
CA ARG A 73 3.45 -15.00 7.53
C ARG A 73 3.65 -14.12 6.32
N ALA A 74 4.64 -13.25 6.42
CA ALA A 74 5.14 -12.48 5.29
C ALA A 74 5.73 -13.43 4.23
N PHE A 75 5.69 -13.00 2.96
CA PHE A 75 6.28 -13.75 1.86
C PHE A 75 6.85 -12.83 0.78
N VAL A 76 7.77 -13.39 0.00
CA VAL A 76 8.18 -12.91 -1.32
C VAL A 76 7.80 -13.98 -2.33
N LEU A 77 7.05 -13.60 -3.36
CA LEU A 77 6.66 -14.46 -4.47
C LEU A 77 7.34 -13.95 -5.75
N SER A 78 8.10 -14.80 -6.39
CA SER A 78 8.62 -14.60 -7.74
C SER A 78 7.95 -15.58 -8.72
N SER A 79 8.24 -15.47 -10.02
CA SER A 79 7.70 -16.40 -11.03
C SER A 79 8.05 -17.88 -10.79
N THR A 80 9.10 -18.16 -10.00
CA THR A 80 9.63 -19.50 -9.80
C THR A 80 9.63 -19.97 -8.35
N ARG A 81 9.41 -19.05 -7.38
CA ARG A 81 9.60 -19.38 -5.97
C ARG A 81 8.70 -18.54 -5.05
N LEU A 82 8.05 -19.23 -4.13
CA LEU A 82 7.46 -18.64 -2.93
C LEU A 82 8.44 -18.79 -1.76
N GLU A 83 8.84 -17.68 -1.16
CA GLU A 83 9.73 -17.62 -0.01
C GLU A 83 8.99 -17.03 1.17
N ARG A 84 8.91 -17.75 2.29
CA ARG A 84 8.34 -17.25 3.54
C ARG A 84 9.37 -16.40 4.27
N ILE A 85 8.91 -15.30 4.83
CA ILE A 85 9.69 -14.46 5.74
C ILE A 85 9.10 -14.65 7.13
N GLU A 86 9.86 -15.33 7.98
CA GLU A 86 9.49 -15.48 9.39
C GLU A 86 9.45 -14.11 10.08
N GLY A 87 8.84 -14.03 11.24
CA GLY A 87 8.87 -12.80 12.04
C GLY A 87 10.23 -12.59 12.73
N LEU A 88 10.32 -11.48 13.45
CA LEU A 88 11.41 -11.28 14.42
C LEU A 88 11.42 -12.42 15.43
N PRO A 89 12.56 -12.69 16.12
CA PRO A 89 12.66 -13.81 17.06
C PRO A 89 11.52 -13.85 18.08
N GLY A 90 10.82 -14.98 18.16
CA GLY A 90 9.66 -15.17 19.04
C GLY A 90 8.32 -14.72 18.48
N ALA A 91 8.28 -14.19 17.25
CA ALA A 91 7.02 -13.77 16.62
C ALA A 91 6.24 -14.95 16.03
N ASP A 92 4.93 -14.90 16.20
CA ASP A 92 3.97 -15.80 15.54
C ASP A 92 3.24 -15.14 14.35
N TYR A 93 3.45 -13.84 14.13
CA TYR A 93 2.91 -13.04 13.03
C TYR A 93 4.00 -12.26 12.31
N SER A 94 3.94 -12.23 10.99
CA SER A 94 4.70 -11.30 10.16
C SER A 94 3.90 -10.87 8.92
N ALA A 95 4.13 -9.65 8.44
CA ALA A 95 3.55 -9.11 7.23
C ALA A 95 4.59 -8.28 6.47
N ALA A 96 4.74 -8.50 5.18
CA ALA A 96 5.53 -7.66 4.29
C ALA A 96 4.62 -6.58 3.68
N HIS A 97 5.10 -5.35 3.67
CA HIS A 97 4.37 -4.19 3.18
C HIS A 97 5.04 -3.51 1.98
N GLY A 98 6.36 -3.55 1.89
CA GLY A 98 7.14 -2.93 0.82
C GLY A 98 8.34 -3.77 0.40
N ILE A 99 8.77 -3.59 -0.84
CA ILE A 99 9.96 -4.22 -1.43
C ILE A 99 10.63 -3.24 -2.38
N ASN A 100 11.96 -3.18 -2.38
CA ASN A 100 12.73 -2.42 -3.36
C ASN A 100 13.31 -3.31 -4.47
N ASP A 101 13.99 -2.71 -5.45
CA ASP A 101 14.61 -3.43 -6.58
C ASP A 101 15.86 -4.24 -6.20
N LEU A 102 16.34 -4.11 -4.98
CA LEU A 102 17.40 -4.96 -4.40
C LEU A 102 16.83 -6.17 -3.65
N SER A 103 15.51 -6.42 -3.77
CA SER A 103 14.79 -7.48 -3.04
C SER A 103 14.88 -7.33 -1.50
N GLU A 104 15.10 -6.12 -1.01
CA GLU A 104 15.01 -5.83 0.41
C GLU A 104 13.53 -5.61 0.76
N VAL A 105 13.02 -6.31 1.75
CA VAL A 105 11.62 -6.30 2.17
C VAL A 105 11.46 -5.58 3.49
N VAL A 106 10.42 -4.78 3.62
CA VAL A 106 10.04 -4.14 4.88
C VAL A 106 8.63 -4.52 5.30
N GLY A 107 8.41 -4.51 6.60
CA GLY A 107 7.14 -4.92 7.13
C GLY A 107 7.03 -4.78 8.64
N SER A 108 6.12 -5.56 9.20
CA SER A 108 5.88 -5.61 10.64
C SER A 108 5.77 -7.05 11.14
N SER A 109 6.14 -7.24 12.37
CA SER A 109 6.10 -8.52 13.07
C SER A 109 5.62 -8.26 14.49
N ASN A 110 4.85 -9.18 15.08
CA ASN A 110 4.59 -9.06 16.50
C ASN A 110 5.83 -9.50 17.29
N GLY A 111 6.17 -8.71 18.29
CA GLY A 111 7.11 -9.07 19.32
C GLY A 111 6.37 -9.57 20.57
N PRO A 112 7.07 -9.85 21.66
CA PRO A 112 6.46 -10.35 22.91
C PRO A 112 5.40 -9.41 23.51
N THR A 113 5.48 -8.10 23.26
CA THR A 113 4.64 -7.09 23.89
C THR A 113 4.05 -6.09 22.89
N SER A 114 4.54 -6.02 21.65
CA SER A 114 4.18 -4.98 20.68
C SER A 114 4.45 -5.41 19.25
N VAL A 115 3.93 -4.65 18.30
CA VAL A 115 4.26 -4.78 16.88
C VAL A 115 5.54 -4.00 16.59
N GLU A 116 6.47 -4.61 15.86
CA GLU A 116 7.75 -4.04 15.52
C GLU A 116 8.03 -4.08 14.03
N ALA A 117 8.57 -2.99 13.50
CA ALA A 117 8.99 -2.89 12.12
C ALA A 117 10.29 -3.66 11.89
N PHE A 118 10.43 -4.23 10.68
CA PHE A 118 11.65 -4.88 10.25
C PHE A 118 12.03 -4.52 8.80
N ARG A 119 13.32 -4.61 8.48
CA ARG A 119 13.86 -4.79 7.15
C ARG A 119 14.47 -6.17 7.05
N TRP A 120 14.16 -6.89 6.00
CA TRP A 120 14.67 -8.23 5.74
C TRP A 120 15.41 -8.28 4.41
N THR A 121 16.50 -9.05 4.38
CA THR A 121 17.24 -9.38 3.17
C THR A 121 17.58 -10.87 3.16
N ARG A 122 17.66 -11.49 1.96
CA ARG A 122 17.95 -12.92 1.84
C ARG A 122 19.24 -13.34 2.54
N ASN A 123 20.29 -12.53 2.46
CA ASN A 123 21.61 -12.88 3.00
C ASN A 123 21.85 -12.34 4.41
N GLY A 124 21.17 -11.29 4.82
CA GLY A 124 21.39 -10.63 6.12
C GLY A 124 20.30 -10.91 7.17
N GLY A 125 19.23 -11.62 6.78
CA GLY A 125 18.09 -11.84 7.68
C GLY A 125 17.36 -10.55 8.05
N HIS A 126 16.87 -10.50 9.29
CA HIS A 126 16.10 -9.37 9.81
C HIS A 126 16.97 -8.31 10.47
N GLN A 127 16.68 -7.07 10.16
CA GLN A 127 17.09 -5.89 10.91
C GLN A 127 15.85 -5.30 11.58
N ARG A 128 15.81 -5.23 12.89
CA ARG A 128 14.76 -4.53 13.65
C ARG A 128 14.86 -3.03 13.40
N LEU A 129 13.72 -2.40 13.15
CA LEU A 129 13.57 -0.96 13.02
C LEU A 129 12.84 -0.44 14.27
N ALA A 130 13.63 0.01 15.23
CA ALA A 130 13.13 0.40 16.54
C ALA A 130 12.11 1.55 16.45
N PRO A 131 11.10 1.59 17.33
CA PRO A 131 10.25 2.76 17.49
C PRO A 131 11.05 3.98 17.96
N LEU A 132 10.49 5.17 17.85
CA LEU A 132 11.10 6.38 18.37
C LEU A 132 11.19 6.33 19.90
N PRO A 133 12.11 7.10 20.51
CA PRO A 133 12.23 7.17 21.96
C PRO A 133 10.93 7.53 22.64
N GLY A 134 10.49 6.72 23.60
CA GLY A 134 9.22 6.86 24.32
C GLY A 134 8.04 6.11 23.72
N ASP A 135 8.16 5.63 22.48
CA ASP A 135 7.17 4.77 21.84
C ASP A 135 7.46 3.29 22.07
N ASN A 136 6.44 2.45 21.86
CA ASN A 136 6.53 1.02 22.10
C ASN A 136 6.19 0.16 20.86
N SER A 137 5.77 0.74 19.76
CA SER A 137 5.39 0.01 18.55
C SER A 137 5.90 0.74 17.29
N SER A 138 6.21 -0.02 16.26
CA SER A 138 6.58 0.51 14.94
C SER A 138 6.06 -0.37 13.80
N GLN A 139 5.78 0.23 12.65
CA GLN A 139 5.47 -0.48 11.40
C GLN A 139 6.16 0.21 10.22
N ALA A 140 6.70 -0.58 9.29
CA ALA A 140 7.34 -0.10 8.07
C ALA A 140 6.44 -0.39 6.86
N PHE A 141 6.34 0.58 5.91
CA PHE A 141 5.49 0.46 4.73
C PHE A 141 6.24 0.59 3.42
N GLY A 142 7.16 1.55 3.30
CA GLY A 142 7.91 1.84 2.08
C GLY A 142 9.41 1.75 2.28
N ILE A 143 10.12 1.41 1.21
CA ILE A 143 11.58 1.33 1.16
C ILE A 143 12.07 1.78 -0.21
N ASN A 144 13.13 2.61 -0.27
CA ASN A 144 13.81 2.96 -1.50
C ASN A 144 15.10 2.13 -1.71
N ARG A 145 15.78 2.29 -2.87
CA ARG A 145 17.02 1.54 -3.19
C ARG A 145 18.21 1.94 -2.32
N HIS A 146 18.17 3.10 -1.67
CA HIS A 146 19.17 3.50 -0.67
C HIS A 146 18.99 2.77 0.67
N GLY A 147 17.92 1.97 0.82
CA GLY A 147 17.58 1.26 2.05
C GLY A 147 17.02 2.18 3.14
N GLN A 148 16.55 3.37 2.75
CA GLN A 148 15.76 4.22 3.63
C GLN A 148 14.34 3.65 3.71
N VAL A 149 13.81 3.54 4.90
CA VAL A 149 12.52 2.91 5.20
C VAL A 149 11.59 3.93 5.82
N VAL A 150 10.32 3.92 5.44
CA VAL A 150 9.30 4.79 6.03
C VAL A 150 8.14 3.99 6.61
N GLY A 151 7.51 4.57 7.61
CA GLY A 151 6.39 3.98 8.29
C GLY A 151 5.91 4.87 9.43
N TYR A 152 5.55 4.27 10.56
CA TYR A 152 5.23 5.04 11.76
C TYR A 152 5.73 4.35 13.02
N SER A 153 5.89 5.14 14.05
CA SER A 153 6.12 4.76 15.45
C SER A 153 4.93 5.21 16.27
N SER A 154 4.55 4.46 17.27
CA SER A 154 3.42 4.80 18.13
C SER A 154 3.65 4.42 19.59
N GLY A 155 3.11 5.27 20.46
CA GLY A 155 3.17 5.14 21.91
C GLY A 155 2.10 5.97 22.59
N PRO A 156 2.29 6.33 23.88
CA PRO A 156 1.33 7.13 24.63
C PRO A 156 1.01 8.51 24.01
N GLY A 157 1.95 9.07 23.21
CA GLY A 157 1.79 10.34 22.51
C GLY A 157 1.03 10.26 21.18
N GLY A 158 0.61 9.05 20.75
CA GLY A 158 -0.03 8.82 19.46
C GLY A 158 0.93 8.21 18.43
N ALA A 159 0.55 8.30 17.14
CA ALA A 159 1.36 7.78 16.06
C ALA A 159 2.09 8.91 15.32
N GLN A 160 3.38 8.72 15.03
CA GLN A 160 4.19 9.66 14.26
C GLN A 160 4.89 8.95 13.10
N GLY A 161 4.82 9.56 11.90
CA GLY A 161 5.57 9.10 10.73
C GLY A 161 7.08 9.09 11.01
N VAL A 162 7.76 8.04 10.57
CA VAL A 162 9.20 7.84 10.78
C VAL A 162 9.89 7.53 9.47
N LEU A 163 11.09 8.09 9.32
CA LEU A 163 12.09 7.70 8.33
C LEU A 163 13.24 7.00 9.06
N TRP A 164 13.47 5.72 8.77
CA TRP A 164 14.65 5.00 9.22
C TRP A 164 15.72 5.03 8.13
N ALA A 165 16.91 5.46 8.51
CA ALA A 165 18.09 5.35 7.66
C ALA A 165 18.50 3.87 7.49
N ARG A 166 19.36 3.57 6.50
CA ARG A 166 19.85 2.21 6.23
C ARG A 166 20.45 1.50 7.45
N ASN A 167 21.06 2.23 8.37
CA ASN A 167 21.60 1.69 9.61
C ASN A 167 20.54 1.45 10.70
N GLY A 168 19.27 1.76 10.45
CA GLY A 168 18.17 1.60 11.38
C GLY A 168 17.90 2.79 12.31
N ALA A 169 18.66 3.88 12.19
CA ALA A 169 18.40 5.10 12.95
C ALA A 169 17.09 5.76 12.48
N GLY A 170 16.14 5.94 13.41
CA GLY A 170 14.82 6.53 13.14
C GLY A 170 14.80 8.04 13.35
N GLN A 171 14.16 8.76 12.45
CA GLN A 171 13.86 10.20 12.52
C GLN A 171 12.34 10.40 12.43
N GLY A 172 11.75 11.08 13.42
CA GLY A 172 10.35 11.51 13.36
C GLY A 172 10.14 12.58 12.29
N LEU A 173 9.08 12.45 11.52
CA LEU A 173 8.74 13.39 10.43
C LEU A 173 7.85 14.55 10.90
N GLY A 174 7.33 14.48 12.14
CA GLY A 174 6.38 15.44 12.67
C GLY A 174 4.96 15.24 12.15
N THR A 175 4.14 16.30 12.29
CA THR A 175 2.74 16.33 11.86
C THR A 175 2.44 17.63 11.13
N LEU A 176 1.37 17.68 10.36
CA LEU A 176 0.83 18.95 9.83
C LEU A 176 0.30 19.83 10.98
N PRO A 177 0.30 21.14 10.83
CA PRO A 177 -0.27 22.06 11.82
C PRO A 177 -1.71 21.67 12.20
N GLY A 178 -1.97 21.55 13.51
CA GLY A 178 -3.26 21.17 14.06
C GLY A 178 -3.54 19.65 14.02
N SER A 179 -2.59 18.82 13.58
CA SER A 179 -2.69 17.37 13.59
C SER A 179 -2.03 16.78 14.83
N THR A 180 -2.57 15.64 15.29
CA THR A 180 -2.07 14.90 16.46
C THR A 180 -1.30 13.65 16.08
N HIS A 181 -1.45 13.17 14.83
CA HIS A 181 -0.76 11.98 14.36
C HIS A 181 -0.35 12.09 12.88
N SER A 182 0.60 11.27 12.49
CA SER A 182 1.00 11.10 11.09
C SER A 182 1.44 9.66 10.81
N ARG A 183 1.38 9.25 9.54
CA ARG A 183 1.89 7.98 9.04
C ARG A 183 2.55 8.21 7.69
N ALA A 184 3.78 7.75 7.53
CA ALA A 184 4.48 7.74 6.25
C ALA A 184 4.16 6.42 5.53
N LEU A 185 3.70 6.50 4.28
CA LEU A 185 3.21 5.33 3.53
C LEU A 185 4.16 4.93 2.40
N ALA A 186 4.76 5.90 1.71
CA ALA A 186 5.69 5.63 0.62
C ALA A 186 6.86 6.63 0.61
N ILE A 187 7.96 6.20 0.00
CA ILE A 187 9.19 6.97 -0.20
C ILE A 187 9.72 6.71 -1.61
N ASN A 188 10.19 7.76 -2.30
CA ASN A 188 10.86 7.64 -3.60
C ASN A 188 12.39 7.65 -3.47
N GLU A 189 13.11 7.49 -4.61
CA GLU A 189 14.58 7.48 -4.61
C GLU A 189 15.20 8.81 -4.16
N PRO A 190 14.66 10.00 -4.50
CA PRO A 190 15.12 11.26 -3.92
C PRO A 190 14.93 11.42 -2.41
N GLY A 191 14.22 10.48 -1.74
CA GLY A 191 13.96 10.51 -0.30
C GLY A 191 12.75 11.36 0.09
N ASN A 192 11.89 11.70 -0.86
CA ASN A 192 10.61 12.36 -0.57
C ASN A 192 9.62 11.33 -0.02
N VAL A 193 8.88 11.70 1.00
CA VAL A 193 7.98 10.83 1.74
C VAL A 193 6.55 11.34 1.66
N VAL A 194 5.61 10.44 1.43
CA VAL A 194 4.17 10.77 1.41
C VAL A 194 3.39 9.93 2.40
N GLY A 195 2.23 10.41 2.77
CA GLY A 195 1.35 9.72 3.69
C GLY A 195 0.20 10.58 4.19
N THR A 196 -0.22 10.34 5.43
CA THR A 196 -1.32 11.06 6.07
C THR A 196 -0.90 11.73 7.37
N SER A 197 -1.48 12.88 7.65
CA SER A 197 -1.42 13.54 8.96
C SER A 197 -2.77 14.12 9.31
N GLY A 198 -3.22 13.96 10.55
CA GLY A 198 -4.54 14.42 10.94
C GLY A 198 -4.84 14.28 12.42
N THR A 199 -6.09 14.58 12.74
CA THR A 199 -6.73 14.29 14.01
C THR A 199 -7.99 13.51 13.67
N SER A 200 -8.11 12.28 14.20
CA SER A 200 -9.24 11.39 13.84
C SER A 200 -10.59 12.08 14.05
N PRO A 201 -11.56 11.95 13.11
CA PRO A 201 -11.49 11.13 11.90
C PRO A 201 -10.84 11.82 10.69
N ALA A 202 -10.56 13.12 10.72
CA ALA A 202 -10.08 13.87 9.57
C ALA A 202 -8.57 13.68 9.32
N THR A 203 -8.22 13.21 8.14
CA THR A 203 -6.82 13.04 7.69
C THR A 203 -6.54 13.89 6.46
N ARG A 204 -5.30 14.32 6.30
CA ARG A 204 -4.83 15.09 5.15
C ARG A 204 -3.56 14.48 4.58
N ALA A 205 -3.51 14.36 3.26
CA ALA A 205 -2.32 13.95 2.53
C ALA A 205 -1.18 14.92 2.75
N PHE A 206 0.04 14.42 2.94
CA PHE A 206 1.24 15.21 3.03
C PHE A 206 2.34 14.74 2.09
N LEU A 207 3.22 15.67 1.73
CA LEU A 207 4.55 15.46 1.19
C LEU A 207 5.55 15.98 2.21
N TRP A 208 6.51 15.16 2.60
CA TRP A 208 7.68 15.55 3.37
C TRP A 208 8.93 15.44 2.50
N THR A 209 9.79 16.45 2.57
CA THR A 209 11.09 16.41 1.92
C THR A 209 12.19 16.76 2.93
N PRO A 210 13.44 16.29 2.73
CA PRO A 210 14.55 16.64 3.63
C PRO A 210 14.79 18.15 3.77
N SER A 211 14.48 18.91 2.72
CA SER A 211 14.74 20.35 2.68
C SER A 211 13.62 21.22 3.23
N THR A 212 12.36 20.76 3.15
CA THR A 212 11.20 21.61 3.50
C THR A 212 10.37 21.10 4.65
N GLY A 213 10.65 19.88 5.13
CA GLY A 213 9.79 19.20 6.11
C GLY A 213 8.42 18.84 5.53
N MET A 214 7.44 18.65 6.42
CA MET A 214 6.09 18.18 6.05
C MET A 214 5.20 19.33 5.57
N LYS A 215 4.56 19.15 4.41
CA LYS A 215 3.58 20.07 3.81
C LYS A 215 2.34 19.30 3.37
N GLY A 216 1.15 19.90 3.57
CA GLY A 216 -0.11 19.34 3.06
C GLY A 216 -0.19 19.44 1.54
N LEU A 217 -0.67 18.36 0.92
CA LEU A 217 -0.88 18.28 -0.54
C LEU A 217 -2.22 18.89 -0.99
N GLY A 218 -3.12 19.19 -0.05
CA GLY A 218 -4.47 19.63 -0.35
C GLY A 218 -5.42 18.50 -0.71
N MET A 219 -6.62 18.88 -1.15
CA MET A 219 -7.71 17.97 -1.53
C MET A 219 -8.58 18.65 -2.58
N LEU A 220 -9.47 17.90 -3.23
CA LEU A 220 -10.41 18.45 -4.18
C LEU A 220 -11.41 19.39 -3.48
N ALA A 221 -11.96 20.35 -4.23
CA ALA A 221 -12.90 21.31 -3.68
C ALA A 221 -14.16 20.61 -3.10
N GLY A 222 -14.52 20.97 -1.86
CA GLY A 222 -15.63 20.40 -1.13
C GLY A 222 -15.30 19.14 -0.32
N ASP A 223 -14.11 18.52 -0.53
CA ASP A 223 -13.68 17.35 0.21
C ASP A 223 -13.14 17.74 1.60
N ARG A 224 -13.08 16.76 2.50
CA ARG A 224 -12.72 16.93 3.90
C ARG A 224 -11.53 16.10 4.33
N GLU A 225 -11.21 15.08 3.56
CA GLU A 225 -10.15 14.10 3.83
C GLU A 225 -9.34 13.83 2.58
N SER A 226 -8.05 13.54 2.75
CA SER A 226 -7.18 13.06 1.68
C SER A 226 -6.08 12.16 2.22
N GLU A 227 -5.63 11.23 1.40
CA GLU A 227 -4.52 10.34 1.70
C GLU A 227 -3.61 10.21 0.48
N ALA A 228 -2.31 10.36 0.69
CA ALA A 228 -1.28 10.08 -0.31
C ALA A 228 -0.70 8.68 -0.05
N VAL A 229 -0.83 7.77 -1.00
CA VAL A 229 -0.49 6.35 -0.81
C VAL A 229 0.79 5.95 -1.53
N HIS A 230 1.13 6.60 -2.65
CA HIS A 230 2.32 6.27 -3.42
C HIS A 230 2.90 7.52 -4.09
N ILE A 231 4.22 7.48 -4.38
CA ILE A 231 4.97 8.55 -5.04
C ILE A 231 5.96 7.93 -6.01
N ASN A 232 6.09 8.50 -7.23
CA ASN A 232 7.14 8.12 -8.17
C ASN A 232 8.39 9.01 -8.04
N ASP A 233 9.45 8.70 -8.77
CA ASP A 233 10.71 9.45 -8.70
C ASP A 233 10.64 10.84 -9.33
N ALA A 234 9.66 11.09 -10.19
CA ALA A 234 9.38 12.43 -10.73
C ALA A 234 8.71 13.34 -9.68
N GLY A 235 8.25 12.78 -8.55
CA GLY A 235 7.56 13.51 -7.49
C GLY A 235 6.05 13.62 -7.69
N ASP A 236 5.47 12.89 -8.65
CA ASP A 236 4.02 12.76 -8.77
C ASP A 236 3.52 11.80 -7.70
N VAL A 237 2.47 12.19 -7.01
CA VAL A 237 1.88 11.49 -5.86
C VAL A 237 0.46 11.06 -6.20
N VAL A 238 0.07 9.87 -5.78
CA VAL A 238 -1.30 9.39 -5.97
C VAL A 238 -1.93 8.96 -4.66
N GLY A 239 -3.25 8.98 -4.67
CA GLY A 239 -4.05 8.58 -3.52
C GLY A 239 -5.53 8.87 -3.73
N TRP A 240 -6.17 9.42 -2.72
CA TRP A 240 -7.59 9.74 -2.79
C TRP A 240 -7.91 11.03 -2.03
N SER A 241 -9.02 11.66 -2.46
CA SER A 241 -9.67 12.78 -1.79
C SER A 241 -11.14 12.42 -1.58
N SER A 242 -11.70 12.71 -0.41
CA SER A 242 -13.04 12.25 -0.02
C SER A 242 -13.86 13.34 0.63
N GLY A 243 -15.14 13.38 0.26
CA GLY A 243 -16.13 14.31 0.77
C GLY A 243 -17.53 13.71 0.80
N PRO A 244 -18.56 14.56 0.87
CA PRO A 244 -19.97 14.11 0.94
C PRO A 244 -20.41 13.24 -0.25
N ASP A 245 -19.80 13.43 -1.42
CA ASP A 245 -20.17 12.76 -2.68
C ASP A 245 -19.42 11.45 -2.91
N GLY A 246 -18.55 11.03 -1.97
CA GLY A 246 -17.75 9.80 -2.05
C GLY A 246 -16.25 10.05 -2.00
N SER A 247 -15.48 9.09 -2.50
CA SER A 247 -14.02 9.14 -2.59
C SER A 247 -13.60 9.13 -4.06
N ARG A 248 -12.63 9.98 -4.42
CA ARG A 248 -12.11 10.11 -5.78
C ARG A 248 -10.61 9.83 -5.80
N ALA A 249 -10.18 9.04 -6.77
CA ALA A 249 -8.75 8.83 -7.03
C ALA A 249 -8.15 10.13 -7.56
N VAL A 250 -7.01 10.56 -6.99
CA VAL A 250 -6.36 11.82 -7.36
C VAL A 250 -4.87 11.64 -7.60
N LEU A 251 -4.33 12.54 -8.42
CA LEU A 251 -2.91 12.74 -8.65
C LEU A 251 -2.52 14.16 -8.23
N TRP A 252 -1.58 14.28 -7.31
CA TRP A 252 -0.87 15.51 -7.02
C TRP A 252 0.42 15.54 -7.84
N SER A 253 0.49 16.45 -8.82
CA SER A 253 1.69 16.57 -9.64
C SER A 253 2.86 17.16 -8.84
N ALA A 254 4.08 16.87 -9.26
CA ALA A 254 5.30 17.49 -8.72
C ALA A 254 5.28 19.02 -8.79
N ARG A 255 4.41 19.62 -9.63
CA ARG A 255 4.22 21.08 -9.76
C ARG A 255 3.20 21.63 -8.77
N GLY A 256 2.59 20.80 -7.92
CA GLY A 256 1.64 21.22 -6.88
C GLY A 256 0.18 21.35 -7.34
N THR A 257 -0.18 20.82 -8.51
CA THR A 257 -1.59 20.73 -8.95
C THR A 257 -2.20 19.42 -8.50
N ILE A 258 -3.50 19.43 -8.18
CA ILE A 258 -4.31 18.21 -7.94
C ILE A 258 -5.19 17.96 -9.16
N GLU A 259 -5.26 16.70 -9.60
CA GLU A 259 -6.07 16.22 -10.72
C GLU A 259 -6.98 15.09 -10.24
N ASP A 260 -8.28 15.18 -10.54
CA ASP A 260 -9.23 14.09 -10.39
C ASP A 260 -9.02 13.11 -11.55
N LEU A 261 -8.75 11.85 -11.27
CA LEU A 261 -8.47 10.83 -12.28
C LEU A 261 -9.74 10.30 -12.98
N GLY A 262 -10.90 10.79 -12.57
CA GLY A 262 -12.19 10.32 -13.04
C GLY A 262 -12.64 9.03 -12.35
N THR A 263 -13.67 8.39 -12.91
CA THR A 263 -14.29 7.18 -12.39
C THR A 263 -14.71 6.24 -13.51
N LEU A 264 -14.78 4.95 -13.24
CA LEU A 264 -15.43 3.99 -14.12
C LEU A 264 -16.96 4.19 -14.07
N PRO A 265 -17.71 3.80 -15.12
CA PRO A 265 -19.16 3.97 -15.16
C PRO A 265 -19.87 3.46 -13.91
N GLY A 266 -20.57 4.35 -13.21
CA GLY A 266 -21.29 4.06 -11.96
C GLY A 266 -20.42 4.06 -10.69
N GLY A 267 -19.12 4.34 -10.78
CA GLY A 267 -18.22 4.45 -9.62
C GLY A 267 -18.55 5.66 -8.75
N LYS A 268 -18.39 5.48 -7.44
CA LYS A 268 -18.54 6.53 -6.41
C LYS A 268 -17.40 6.50 -5.39
N TYR A 269 -16.63 5.42 -5.36
CA TYR A 269 -15.52 5.22 -4.45
C TYR A 269 -14.31 4.78 -5.25
N ASP A 270 -13.49 5.75 -5.63
CA ASP A 270 -12.31 5.52 -6.43
C ASP A 270 -11.06 5.79 -5.60
N ARG A 271 -10.10 4.88 -5.62
CA ARG A 271 -8.83 5.03 -4.92
C ARG A 271 -7.67 4.59 -5.80
N ALA A 272 -6.72 5.47 -6.00
CA ALA A 272 -5.42 5.10 -6.54
C ALA A 272 -4.61 4.33 -5.49
N ARG A 273 -3.85 3.33 -5.94
CA ARG A 273 -2.99 2.49 -5.11
C ARG A 273 -1.51 2.67 -5.40
N ALA A 274 -1.16 2.77 -6.68
CA ALA A 274 0.24 2.92 -7.09
C ALA A 274 0.36 3.74 -8.38
N ILE A 275 1.54 4.33 -8.56
CA ILE A 275 1.97 5.05 -9.76
C ILE A 275 3.38 4.59 -10.13
N ASN A 276 3.66 4.40 -11.43
CA ASN A 276 4.99 4.05 -11.92
C ASN A 276 5.74 5.28 -12.47
N ALA A 277 6.99 5.07 -12.92
CA ALA A 277 7.82 6.14 -13.49
C ALA A 277 7.24 6.76 -14.78
N ARG A 278 6.34 6.05 -15.50
CA ARG A 278 5.65 6.59 -16.68
C ARG A 278 4.41 7.42 -16.35
N GLY A 279 4.06 7.55 -15.05
CA GLY A 279 2.86 8.23 -14.60
C GLY A 279 1.58 7.42 -14.82
N GLU A 280 1.67 6.11 -15.06
CA GLU A 280 0.51 5.22 -15.10
C GLU A 280 0.07 4.90 -13.67
N VAL A 281 -1.24 5.00 -13.42
CA VAL A 281 -1.83 4.85 -12.09
C VAL A 281 -2.77 3.64 -12.08
N VAL A 282 -2.70 2.85 -11.03
CA VAL A 282 -3.60 1.73 -10.81
C VAL A 282 -4.32 1.85 -9.47
N GLY A 283 -5.47 1.19 -9.38
CA GLY A 283 -6.29 1.17 -8.18
C GLY A 283 -7.61 0.45 -8.41
N PHE A 284 -8.64 0.91 -7.73
CA PHE A 284 -10.00 0.40 -7.91
C PHE A 284 -11.03 1.51 -8.00
N SER A 285 -12.12 1.23 -8.71
CA SER A 285 -13.34 2.01 -8.77
C SER A 285 -14.50 1.14 -8.29
N ALA A 286 -15.26 1.60 -7.33
CA ALA A 286 -16.34 0.84 -6.72
C ALA A 286 -17.69 1.52 -6.90
N THR A 287 -18.66 0.74 -7.35
CA THR A 287 -20.09 1.06 -7.34
C THR A 287 -20.74 0.51 -6.06
N ALA A 288 -22.07 0.69 -5.93
CA ALA A 288 -22.83 0.05 -4.85
C ALA A 288 -22.83 -1.51 -4.94
N HIS A 289 -22.48 -2.08 -6.11
CA HIS A 289 -22.66 -3.50 -6.40
C HIS A 289 -21.39 -4.23 -6.83
N ALA A 290 -20.32 -3.51 -7.22
CA ALA A 290 -19.11 -4.13 -7.75
C ALA A 290 -17.88 -3.25 -7.55
N MET A 291 -16.74 -3.90 -7.31
CA MET A 291 -15.42 -3.29 -7.42
C MET A 291 -14.81 -3.69 -8.76
N ARG A 292 -14.06 -2.77 -9.39
CA ARG A 292 -13.33 -2.98 -10.62
C ARG A 292 -11.93 -2.41 -10.52
N ALA A 293 -10.93 -3.20 -10.88
CA ALA A 293 -9.57 -2.73 -11.01
C ALA A 293 -9.45 -1.77 -12.20
N PHE A 294 -8.72 -0.67 -12.04
CA PHE A 294 -8.47 0.27 -13.12
C PHE A 294 -6.99 0.48 -13.43
N LEU A 295 -6.73 0.85 -14.67
CA LEU A 295 -5.52 1.49 -15.14
C LEU A 295 -5.88 2.89 -15.63
N TRP A 296 -5.19 3.91 -15.12
CA TRP A 296 -5.30 5.26 -15.64
C TRP A 296 -4.00 5.67 -16.32
N THR A 297 -4.15 6.33 -17.47
CA THR A 297 -3.04 6.96 -18.19
C THR A 297 -3.43 8.37 -18.60
N ARG A 298 -2.44 9.26 -18.75
CA ARG A 298 -2.69 10.66 -19.12
C ARG A 298 -3.44 10.82 -20.46
N THR A 299 -3.24 9.90 -21.39
CA THR A 299 -3.88 9.92 -22.72
C THR A 299 -5.16 9.13 -22.83
N GLY A 300 -5.30 8.06 -22.03
CA GLY A 300 -6.44 7.13 -22.09
C GLY A 300 -7.48 7.35 -21.00
N GLY A 301 -7.18 8.19 -20.00
CA GLY A 301 -8.03 8.30 -18.81
C GLY A 301 -8.10 7.02 -18.00
N MET A 302 -9.15 6.87 -17.19
CA MET A 302 -9.40 5.67 -16.39
C MET A 302 -10.08 4.58 -17.23
N GLN A 303 -9.48 3.40 -17.27
CA GLN A 303 -9.92 2.23 -18.02
C GLN A 303 -10.11 1.03 -17.09
N ASP A 304 -11.19 0.28 -17.27
CA ASP A 304 -11.39 -1.00 -16.56
C ASP A 304 -10.34 -2.02 -17.03
N LEU A 305 -9.52 -2.53 -16.11
CA LEU A 305 -8.50 -3.54 -16.40
C LEU A 305 -9.11 -4.83 -16.96
N ASN A 306 -10.36 -5.14 -16.64
CA ASN A 306 -11.05 -6.29 -17.19
C ASN A 306 -11.25 -6.18 -18.71
N SER A 307 -11.31 -4.97 -19.25
CA SER A 307 -11.35 -4.75 -20.72
C SER A 307 -9.99 -4.94 -21.40
N LEU A 308 -8.91 -4.94 -20.63
CA LEU A 308 -7.51 -5.03 -21.11
C LEU A 308 -6.92 -6.45 -20.99
N ILE A 309 -7.64 -7.40 -20.44
CA ILE A 309 -7.30 -8.82 -20.39
C ILE A 309 -8.10 -9.61 -21.42
N PRO A 310 -7.72 -10.85 -21.80
CA PRO A 310 -8.52 -11.69 -22.69
C PRO A 310 -9.93 -11.92 -22.13
N ALA A 311 -10.96 -11.79 -22.95
CA ALA A 311 -12.35 -11.98 -22.52
C ALA A 311 -12.64 -13.40 -21.98
N ALA A 312 -11.88 -14.40 -22.43
CA ALA A 312 -11.97 -15.79 -21.97
C ALA A 312 -11.02 -16.07 -20.78
N SER A 313 -10.59 -15.06 -20.05
CA SER A 313 -9.70 -15.27 -18.89
C SER A 313 -10.38 -16.02 -17.73
N GLY A 314 -11.72 -15.93 -17.64
CA GLY A 314 -12.50 -16.56 -16.57
C GLY A 314 -12.37 -15.87 -15.21
N PHE A 315 -11.85 -14.61 -15.19
CA PHE A 315 -11.60 -13.87 -13.95
C PHE A 315 -12.20 -12.47 -13.99
N VAL A 316 -12.60 -11.97 -12.83
CA VAL A 316 -12.94 -10.58 -12.59
C VAL A 316 -11.89 -9.94 -11.68
N LEU A 317 -11.19 -8.94 -12.19
CA LEU A 317 -10.21 -8.16 -11.44
C LEU A 317 -10.92 -7.05 -10.67
N THR A 318 -10.84 -7.08 -9.35
CA THR A 318 -11.56 -6.15 -8.47
C THR A 318 -10.68 -4.99 -8.00
N GLU A 319 -9.38 -5.22 -7.78
CA GLU A 319 -8.44 -4.22 -7.30
C GLU A 319 -7.06 -4.43 -7.93
N ALA A 320 -6.44 -3.39 -8.47
CA ALA A 320 -5.04 -3.35 -8.84
C ALA A 320 -4.24 -2.72 -7.70
N VAL A 321 -3.33 -3.50 -7.12
CA VAL A 321 -2.63 -3.16 -5.87
C VAL A 321 -1.33 -2.42 -6.13
N ALA A 322 -0.58 -2.84 -7.15
CA ALA A 322 0.74 -2.29 -7.47
C ALA A 322 1.02 -2.34 -8.97
N ILE A 323 1.82 -1.40 -9.44
CA ILE A 323 2.34 -1.34 -10.81
C ILE A 323 3.83 -1.01 -10.76
N ASN A 324 4.64 -1.67 -11.61
CA ASN A 324 6.06 -1.36 -11.74
C ASN A 324 6.38 -0.56 -13.01
N ASP A 325 7.66 -0.19 -13.21
CA ASP A 325 8.10 0.64 -14.34
C ASP A 325 8.06 -0.07 -15.69
N GLN A 326 7.99 -1.41 -15.72
CA GLN A 326 7.71 -2.17 -16.93
C GLN A 326 6.22 -2.25 -17.26
N GLY A 327 5.33 -1.69 -16.41
CA GLY A 327 3.88 -1.74 -16.55
C GLY A 327 3.28 -3.08 -16.12
N ARG A 328 4.02 -3.93 -15.43
CA ARG A 328 3.44 -5.12 -14.80
C ARG A 328 2.57 -4.68 -13.65
N ILE A 329 1.38 -5.28 -13.53
CA ILE A 329 0.40 -4.93 -12.51
C ILE A 329 0.10 -6.18 -11.67
N VAL A 330 0.10 -6.03 -10.37
CA VAL A 330 -0.47 -7.04 -9.47
C VAL A 330 -1.89 -6.65 -9.14
N ALA A 331 -2.82 -7.56 -9.39
CA ALA A 331 -4.23 -7.39 -9.14
C ALA A 331 -4.81 -8.51 -8.27
N ILE A 332 -5.92 -8.21 -7.62
CA ILE A 332 -6.75 -9.15 -6.87
C ILE A 332 -8.07 -9.30 -7.61
N GLY A 333 -8.60 -10.51 -7.62
CA GLY A 333 -9.87 -10.81 -8.27
C GLY A 333 -10.44 -12.14 -7.80
N HIS A 334 -11.44 -12.61 -8.52
CA HIS A 334 -12.11 -13.90 -8.30
C HIS A 334 -12.49 -14.54 -9.64
N ASP A 335 -12.89 -15.78 -9.62
CA ASP A 335 -13.41 -16.47 -10.80
C ASP A 335 -14.75 -15.84 -11.25
N ASP A 336 -14.99 -15.78 -12.56
CA ASP A 336 -16.19 -15.10 -13.14
C ASP A 336 -17.51 -15.86 -12.86
N ASP A 337 -17.41 -17.13 -12.47
CA ASP A 337 -18.57 -18.02 -12.18
C ASP A 337 -19.09 -17.90 -10.72
N GLN A 338 -18.64 -16.89 -9.93
CA GLN A 338 -18.98 -16.76 -8.50
C GLN A 338 -19.71 -15.46 -8.17
#